data_e058cb24d70a48b39901bbc733abdcab
#
_entry.id   e058cb24d70a48b39901bbc733abdcab
#
_cell.length_a   1.000
_cell.length_b   1.000
_cell.length_c   1.000
_cell.angle_alpha   90.00
_cell.angle_beta   90.00
_cell.angle_gamma   90.00
#
_symmetry.space_group_name_H-M   'P 1'
#
loop_
_entity.id
_entity.type
_entity.pdbx_description
1 polymer ?
#
loop_
_entity_poly.entity_id
_entity_poly.type
_entity_poly.pdbx_seq_one_letter_code
_entity_poly.pdbx_strand_id
1 'polypeptide(L)'
;RLTVSTPFIGHLTTGEWAFVMGNGTTGELNENPKGEVFIGNIENGQILKKFQTSANSPIVSPVAVLHDGVSGLIRTFFLGDTSGKVFKADLSDRDNKDNWTIDAVLDVDATVGLSYPLDATRVKNRLWIFVGTGDIEGYLANQSFTSYFVAADITDVQPGFPLKRNTTDLESLSAEDAAAGLDPLSLKKGWFITFKNPGNGKPVERMSTAPAVYNGYV
;
A
#
# COMPACT_ATOMS: atom_id res chain seq x y z
N ARG A 1 11.05 5.57 19.45
CA ARG A 1 11.68 5.73 18.15
C ARG A 1 10.59 5.86 17.12
N LEU A 2 10.45 7.01 16.50
CA LEU A 2 9.43 7.25 15.48
C LEU A 2 9.90 6.64 14.15
N THR A 3 9.13 5.72 13.62
CA THR A 3 9.26 5.31 12.21
C THR A 3 8.20 6.07 11.44
N VAL A 4 8.61 7.07 10.70
CA VAL A 4 7.69 7.91 9.94
C VAL A 4 7.66 7.41 8.50
N SER A 5 6.47 7.33 7.92
CA SER A 5 6.29 7.10 6.49
C SER A 5 7.11 8.13 5.69
N THR A 6 7.78 7.70 4.65
CA THR A 6 8.50 8.63 3.76
C THR A 6 7.50 9.54 3.07
N PRO A 7 7.61 10.87 3.22
CA PRO A 7 6.69 11.81 2.59
C PRO A 7 6.87 11.81 1.07
N PHE A 8 5.76 11.93 0.36
CA PHE A 8 5.75 12.25 -1.06
C PHE A 8 5.46 13.74 -1.25
N ILE A 9 6.17 14.39 -2.14
CA ILE A 9 5.97 15.80 -2.49
C ILE A 9 5.50 15.90 -3.93
N GLY A 10 4.41 16.65 -4.17
CA GLY A 10 3.88 16.83 -5.50
C GLY A 10 2.79 17.90 -5.58
N HIS A 11 2.27 18.08 -6.78
CA HIS A 11 1.27 19.09 -7.09
C HIS A 11 -0.13 18.51 -7.04
N LEU A 12 -1.00 19.08 -6.23
CA LEU A 12 -2.40 18.64 -6.10
C LEU A 12 -3.26 19.17 -7.25
N THR A 13 -4.42 18.53 -7.43
CA THR A 13 -5.43 18.97 -8.40
C THR A 13 -5.97 20.37 -8.10
N THR A 14 -5.89 20.83 -6.86
CA THR A 14 -6.26 22.18 -6.41
C THR A 14 -5.25 23.26 -6.77
N GLY A 15 -4.08 22.89 -7.31
CA GLY A 15 -3.02 23.82 -7.72
C GLY A 15 -1.96 24.08 -6.66
N GLU A 16 -2.05 23.45 -5.48
CA GLU A 16 -1.08 23.64 -4.39
C GLU A 16 0.04 22.61 -4.45
N TRP A 17 1.25 23.01 -4.10
CA TRP A 17 2.32 22.08 -3.77
C TRP A 17 2.11 21.52 -2.37
N ALA A 18 2.11 20.21 -2.26
CA ALA A 18 1.82 19.53 -1.01
C ALA A 18 2.77 18.38 -0.71
N PHE A 19 2.87 18.05 0.57
CA PHE A 19 3.39 16.77 1.03
C PHE A 19 2.24 15.85 1.44
N VAL A 20 2.44 14.56 1.25
CA VAL A 20 1.55 13.49 1.75
C VAL A 20 2.38 12.53 2.57
N MET A 21 1.94 12.18 3.76
CA MET A 21 2.64 11.23 4.63
C MET A 21 1.71 10.52 5.61
N GLY A 22 2.10 9.30 6.02
CA GLY A 22 1.50 8.60 7.15
C GLY A 22 2.08 9.08 8.49
N ASN A 23 1.38 8.78 9.58
CA ASN A 23 1.80 9.17 10.92
C ASN A 23 2.98 8.36 11.48
N GLY A 24 3.30 7.21 10.88
CA GLY A 24 4.31 6.31 11.44
C GLY A 24 3.89 5.71 12.80
N THR A 25 4.85 5.15 13.52
CA THR A 25 4.65 4.59 14.86
C THR A 25 5.21 5.53 15.93
N THR A 26 4.57 5.59 17.09
CA THR A 26 5.05 6.39 18.24
C THR A 26 6.26 5.78 18.92
N GLY A 27 6.56 4.51 18.68
CA GLY A 27 7.66 3.79 19.32
C GLY A 27 7.44 3.45 20.80
N GLU A 28 6.31 3.81 21.38
CA GLU A 28 5.93 3.42 22.73
C GLU A 28 5.03 2.18 22.69
N LEU A 29 5.45 1.12 23.38
CA LEU A 29 4.80 -0.21 23.34
C LEU A 29 3.38 -0.25 23.90
N ASN A 30 2.89 0.83 24.53
CA ASN A 30 1.61 0.88 25.22
C ASN A 30 0.58 1.81 24.56
N GLU A 31 0.91 2.50 23.47
CA GLU A 31 -0.05 3.29 22.73
C GLU A 31 -0.54 2.51 21.52
N ASN A 32 -1.86 2.50 21.32
CA ASN A 32 -2.48 2.03 20.08
C ASN A 32 -2.47 3.19 19.08
N PRO A 33 -1.40 3.38 18.30
CA PRO A 33 -1.32 4.52 17.40
C PRO A 33 -2.36 4.32 16.29
N LYS A 34 -3.22 5.32 16.16
CA LYS A 34 -4.21 5.36 15.07
C LYS A 34 -3.49 5.45 13.72
N GLY A 35 -4.07 4.86 12.70
CA GLY A 35 -3.63 5.11 11.33
C GLY A 35 -4.11 6.49 10.90
N GLU A 36 -3.18 7.39 10.61
CA GLU A 36 -3.46 8.75 10.17
C GLU A 36 -2.62 9.11 8.95
N VAL A 37 -3.23 9.86 8.04
CA VAL A 37 -2.57 10.40 6.85
C VAL A 37 -2.74 11.89 6.80
N PHE A 38 -1.66 12.61 6.56
CA PHE A 38 -1.63 14.06 6.49
C PHE A 38 -1.32 14.51 5.07
N ILE A 39 -2.09 15.48 4.60
CA ILE A 39 -1.80 16.26 3.40
C ILE A 39 -1.56 17.68 3.87
N GLY A 40 -0.38 18.22 3.61
CA GLY A 40 -0.01 19.57 4.03
C GLY A 40 0.56 20.39 2.89
N ASN A 41 0.28 21.69 2.91
CA ASN A 41 0.85 22.64 1.99
C ASN A 41 2.34 22.81 2.31
N ILE A 42 3.22 22.67 1.30
CA ILE A 42 4.67 22.72 1.50
C ILE A 42 5.19 24.15 1.73
N GLU A 43 4.49 25.15 1.24
CA GLU A 43 4.95 26.55 1.30
C GLU A 43 4.74 27.17 2.70
N ASN A 44 3.68 26.78 3.38
CA ASN A 44 3.31 27.39 4.67
C ASN A 44 3.13 26.40 5.82
N GLY A 45 3.23 25.07 5.55
CA GLY A 45 3.07 24.01 6.56
C GLY A 45 1.64 23.76 7.01
N GLN A 46 0.64 24.41 6.43
CA GLN A 46 -0.76 24.23 6.80
C GLN A 46 -1.22 22.80 6.43
N ILE A 47 -1.89 22.13 7.38
CA ILE A 47 -2.55 20.86 7.09
C ILE A 47 -3.82 21.12 6.29
N LEU A 48 -3.84 20.64 5.05
CA LEU A 48 -4.96 20.77 4.11
C LEU A 48 -6.04 19.74 4.37
N LYS A 49 -5.62 18.51 4.71
CA LYS A 49 -6.51 17.40 5.02
C LYS A 49 -5.83 16.41 5.95
N LYS A 50 -6.61 15.84 6.85
CA LYS A 50 -6.21 14.72 7.69
C LYS A 50 -7.23 13.60 7.52
N PHE A 51 -6.76 12.39 7.24
CA PHE A 51 -7.59 11.20 7.23
C PHE A 51 -7.24 10.30 8.41
N GLN A 52 -8.25 9.61 8.93
CA GLN A 52 -8.08 8.49 9.86
C GLN A 52 -8.44 7.20 9.12
N THR A 53 -7.48 6.27 9.01
CA THR A 53 -7.64 5.02 8.26
C THR A 53 -8.03 3.85 9.15
N SER A 54 -7.44 3.76 10.33
CA SER A 54 -7.71 2.70 11.29
C SER A 54 -7.63 3.21 12.72
N ALA A 55 -8.19 2.43 13.66
CA ALA A 55 -8.15 2.78 15.09
C ALA A 55 -6.80 2.42 15.74
N ASN A 56 -6.12 1.36 15.25
CA ASN A 56 -5.00 0.75 15.97
C ASN A 56 -3.84 0.29 15.06
N SER A 57 -3.79 0.78 13.82
CA SER A 57 -2.76 0.35 12.86
C SER A 57 -2.15 1.56 12.16
N PRO A 58 -0.96 2.00 12.59
CA PRO A 58 -0.31 3.17 12.02
C PRO A 58 0.08 2.97 10.56
N ILE A 59 0.14 4.07 9.84
CA ILE A 59 0.61 4.10 8.46
C ILE A 59 2.13 4.27 8.46
N VAL A 60 2.83 3.21 8.07
CA VAL A 60 4.31 3.18 8.07
C VAL A 60 4.89 3.09 6.66
N SER A 61 4.12 2.65 5.68
CA SER A 61 4.62 2.57 4.30
C SER A 61 4.87 3.96 3.72
N PRO A 62 5.83 4.08 2.81
CA PRO A 62 5.92 5.22 1.92
C PRO A 62 4.66 5.36 1.06
N VAL A 63 4.39 6.59 0.61
CA VAL A 63 3.25 6.90 -0.25
C VAL A 63 3.58 6.51 -1.70
N ALA A 64 2.72 5.73 -2.34
CA ALA A 64 2.76 5.49 -3.78
C ALA A 64 1.71 6.36 -4.48
N VAL A 65 2.11 7.07 -5.52
CA VAL A 65 1.23 8.00 -6.24
C VAL A 65 0.95 7.49 -7.64
N LEU A 66 -0.31 7.48 -8.00
CA LEU A 66 -0.74 7.29 -9.38
C LEU A 66 -0.96 8.68 -10.01
N HIS A 67 -0.01 9.10 -10.82
CA HIS A 67 -0.14 10.33 -11.60
C HIS A 67 -1.19 10.18 -12.71
N ASP A 68 -1.94 11.23 -12.99
CA ASP A 68 -2.61 11.28 -14.28
C ASP A 68 -1.52 11.48 -15.35
N GLY A 69 -1.54 10.68 -16.40
CA GLY A 69 -0.47 10.66 -17.40
C GLY A 69 -0.31 11.96 -18.20
N VAL A 70 -1.12 12.98 -17.96
CA VAL A 70 -1.15 14.23 -18.74
C VAL A 70 -0.69 15.42 -17.91
N SER A 71 -1.19 15.57 -16.68
CA SER A 71 -0.93 16.77 -15.87
C SER A 71 0.16 16.58 -14.82
N GLY A 72 0.53 15.34 -14.50
CA GLY A 72 1.45 15.03 -13.40
C GLY A 72 0.88 15.35 -12.01
N LEU A 73 -0.40 15.70 -11.92
CA LEU A 73 -1.04 16.04 -10.67
C LEU A 73 -1.36 14.80 -9.84
N ILE A 74 -1.27 14.94 -8.52
CA ILE A 74 -1.69 13.89 -7.58
C ILE A 74 -3.23 13.88 -7.52
N ARG A 75 -3.83 12.83 -8.06
CA ARG A 75 -5.28 12.56 -7.91
C ARG A 75 -5.56 11.38 -7.03
N THR A 76 -4.65 10.42 -7.04
CA THR A 76 -4.81 9.18 -6.30
C THR A 76 -3.48 8.79 -5.70
N PHE A 77 -3.49 8.40 -4.46
CA PHE A 77 -2.33 7.80 -3.82
C PHE A 77 -2.71 6.58 -2.98
N PHE A 78 -1.71 5.79 -2.67
CA PHE A 78 -1.84 4.56 -1.90
C PHE A 78 -0.83 4.52 -0.77
N LEU A 79 -1.21 3.84 0.31
CA LEU A 79 -0.31 3.55 1.42
C LEU A 79 -0.80 2.32 2.18
N GLY A 80 0.11 1.71 2.92
CA GLY A 80 -0.15 0.52 3.72
C GLY A 80 -0.03 0.77 5.22
N ASP A 81 -0.75 -0.01 6.00
CA ASP A 81 -0.66 0.02 7.45
C ASP A 81 0.05 -1.22 8.02
N THR A 82 0.27 -1.20 9.32
CA THR A 82 0.91 -2.31 10.05
C THR A 82 0.02 -3.54 10.21
N SER A 83 -1.25 -3.49 9.84
CA SER A 83 -2.16 -4.64 9.83
C SER A 83 -2.29 -5.33 8.48
N GLY A 84 -1.55 -4.87 7.47
CA GLY A 84 -1.59 -5.45 6.12
C GLY A 84 -2.70 -4.90 5.24
N LYS A 85 -3.28 -3.75 5.56
CA LYS A 85 -4.28 -3.10 4.71
C LYS A 85 -3.65 -2.07 3.82
N VAL A 86 -4.10 -2.03 2.57
CA VAL A 86 -3.79 -0.96 1.61
C VAL A 86 -4.98 -0.03 1.51
N PHE A 87 -4.69 1.25 1.63
CA PHE A 87 -5.65 2.33 1.48
C PHE A 87 -5.41 3.07 0.17
N LYS A 88 -6.50 3.46 -0.48
CA LYS A 88 -6.53 4.34 -1.64
C LYS A 88 -7.17 5.64 -1.25
N ALA A 89 -6.49 6.74 -1.50
CA ALA A 89 -7.07 8.07 -1.39
C ALA A 89 -7.49 8.58 -2.77
N ASP A 90 -8.60 9.30 -2.82
CA ASP A 90 -9.10 10.00 -3.99
C ASP A 90 -9.17 11.50 -3.72
N LEU A 91 -8.36 12.26 -4.46
CA LEU A 91 -8.24 13.72 -4.39
C LEU A 91 -8.76 14.39 -5.68
N SER A 92 -9.64 13.73 -6.42
CA SER A 92 -10.10 14.20 -7.73
C SER A 92 -10.96 15.45 -7.68
N ASP A 93 -11.65 15.69 -6.55
CA ASP A 93 -12.43 16.93 -6.38
C ASP A 93 -11.49 18.12 -6.20
N ARG A 94 -11.48 19.00 -7.22
CA ARG A 94 -10.61 20.18 -7.24
C ARG A 94 -11.15 21.34 -6.42
N ASP A 95 -12.46 21.38 -6.25
CA ASP A 95 -13.16 22.54 -5.72
C ASP A 95 -13.41 22.40 -4.22
N ASN A 96 -13.52 21.15 -3.75
CA ASN A 96 -13.81 20.89 -2.35
C ASN A 96 -12.97 19.74 -1.76
N LYS A 97 -12.00 20.10 -0.92
CA LYS A 97 -11.15 19.14 -0.19
C LYS A 97 -11.93 18.27 0.81
N ASP A 98 -13.14 18.68 1.21
CA ASP A 98 -13.98 17.88 2.11
C ASP A 98 -14.52 16.62 1.44
N ASN A 99 -14.63 16.64 0.12
CA ASN A 99 -15.03 15.50 -0.69
C ASN A 99 -13.89 14.50 -0.96
N TRP A 100 -12.67 14.80 -0.56
CA TRP A 100 -11.56 13.84 -0.64
C TRP A 100 -11.80 12.68 0.30
N THR A 101 -11.58 11.47 -0.20
CA THR A 101 -11.84 10.23 0.53
C THR A 101 -10.59 9.37 0.68
N ILE A 102 -10.62 8.45 1.63
CA ILE A 102 -9.65 7.39 1.78
C ILE A 102 -10.37 6.11 2.21
N ASP A 103 -10.17 5.03 1.47
CA ASP A 103 -10.83 3.75 1.70
C ASP A 103 -9.84 2.60 1.63
N ALA A 104 -10.07 1.56 2.45
CA ALA A 104 -9.33 0.31 2.32
C ALA A 104 -9.73 -0.39 1.02
N VAL A 105 -8.74 -0.79 0.20
CA VAL A 105 -8.96 -1.47 -1.09
C VAL A 105 -8.43 -2.90 -1.11
N LEU A 106 -7.49 -3.22 -0.22
CA LEU A 106 -6.94 -4.56 -0.08
C LEU A 106 -6.65 -4.85 1.41
N ASP A 107 -6.96 -6.06 1.84
CA ASP A 107 -6.60 -6.62 3.14
C ASP A 107 -5.81 -7.91 2.91
N VAL A 108 -4.51 -7.85 3.12
CA VAL A 108 -3.62 -8.98 2.90
C VAL A 108 -3.73 -10.00 4.04
N ASP A 109 -4.40 -9.63 5.14
CA ASP A 109 -4.51 -10.47 6.35
C ASP A 109 -3.12 -11.01 6.74
N ALA A 110 -2.18 -10.09 6.90
CA ALA A 110 -0.80 -10.41 7.20
C ALA A 110 -0.51 -10.21 8.68
N THR A 111 0.20 -11.16 9.27
CA THR A 111 0.80 -10.99 10.60
C THR A 111 1.97 -10.01 10.57
N VAL A 112 2.40 -9.63 9.38
CA VAL A 112 3.50 -8.71 9.11
C VAL A 112 2.96 -7.54 8.30
N GLY A 113 3.17 -6.33 8.77
CA GLY A 113 2.65 -5.11 8.17
C GLY A 113 3.24 -4.77 6.80
N LEU A 114 2.74 -3.70 6.23
CA LEU A 114 3.22 -3.15 4.96
C LEU A 114 4.19 -2.00 5.24
N SER A 115 5.48 -2.33 5.36
CA SER A 115 6.52 -1.34 5.67
C SER A 115 7.25 -0.81 4.43
N TYR A 116 7.12 -1.50 3.30
CA TYR A 116 7.72 -1.11 2.03
C TYR A 116 6.73 -0.34 1.15
N PRO A 117 7.24 0.52 0.25
CA PRO A 117 6.38 1.15 -0.75
C PRO A 117 5.69 0.06 -1.57
N LEU A 118 4.45 0.31 -1.90
CA LEU A 118 3.73 -0.43 -2.94
C LEU A 118 3.90 0.28 -4.29
N ASP A 119 3.53 -0.37 -5.37
CA ASP A 119 3.42 0.26 -6.68
C ASP A 119 2.00 0.11 -7.24
N ALA A 120 1.60 1.04 -8.09
CA ALA A 120 0.27 1.06 -8.69
C ALA A 120 0.35 1.47 -10.16
N THR A 121 -0.37 0.77 -11.00
CA THR A 121 -0.41 1.07 -12.44
C THR A 121 -1.77 0.81 -13.07
N ARG A 122 -1.99 1.40 -14.25
CA ARG A 122 -3.15 1.09 -15.07
C ARG A 122 -2.74 0.22 -16.26
N VAL A 123 -3.37 -0.95 -16.37
CA VAL A 123 -3.20 -1.87 -17.49
C VAL A 123 -4.55 -2.09 -18.15
N LYS A 124 -4.71 -1.71 -19.42
CA LYS A 124 -5.98 -1.87 -20.17
C LYS A 124 -7.20 -1.39 -19.38
N ASN A 125 -7.16 -0.17 -18.87
CA ASN A 125 -8.20 0.45 -18.03
C ASN A 125 -8.46 -0.21 -16.67
N ARG A 126 -7.69 -1.22 -16.27
CA ARG A 126 -7.75 -1.82 -14.94
C ARG A 126 -6.68 -1.19 -14.05
N LEU A 127 -7.04 -0.92 -12.81
CA LEU A 127 -6.13 -0.35 -11.82
C LEU A 127 -5.57 -1.47 -10.95
N TRP A 128 -4.29 -1.69 -11.08
CA TRP A 128 -3.55 -2.73 -10.35
C TRP A 128 -2.68 -2.11 -9.26
N ILE A 129 -2.61 -2.80 -8.14
CA ILE A 129 -1.63 -2.53 -7.08
C ILE A 129 -0.78 -3.76 -6.86
N PHE A 130 0.50 -3.51 -6.52
CA PHE A 130 1.50 -4.52 -6.22
C PHE A 130 2.09 -4.22 -4.86
N VAL A 131 2.03 -5.18 -3.95
CA VAL A 131 2.44 -4.97 -2.57
C VAL A 131 3.17 -6.19 -2.01
N GLY A 132 4.26 -5.93 -1.31
CA GLY A 132 4.98 -6.92 -0.53
C GLY A 132 4.73 -6.73 0.96
N THR A 133 4.47 -7.82 1.68
CA THR A 133 4.46 -7.76 3.13
C THR A 133 5.86 -7.96 3.68
N GLY A 134 6.21 -7.23 4.69
CA GLY A 134 7.50 -7.34 5.34
C GLY A 134 7.63 -6.32 6.46
N ASP A 135 8.42 -6.67 7.46
CA ASP A 135 8.74 -5.76 8.56
C ASP A 135 10.26 -5.55 8.58
N ILE A 136 10.67 -4.29 8.46
CA ILE A 136 12.08 -3.90 8.53
C ILE A 136 12.64 -4.22 9.93
N GLU A 137 11.85 -4.03 10.98
CA GLU A 137 12.29 -4.26 12.36
C GLU A 137 12.29 -5.76 12.71
N GLY A 138 11.34 -6.53 12.24
CA GLY A 138 11.25 -7.99 12.45
C GLY A 138 12.34 -8.80 11.76
N TYR A 139 13.06 -8.19 10.80
CA TYR A 139 14.21 -8.83 10.16
C TYR A 139 15.31 -9.25 11.16
N LEU A 140 15.50 -8.45 12.20
CA LEU A 140 16.52 -8.68 13.22
C LEU A 140 16.05 -9.64 14.34
N ALA A 141 14.74 -9.89 14.45
CA ALA A 141 14.16 -10.59 15.58
C ALA A 141 14.04 -12.11 15.41
N ASN A 142 14.52 -12.70 14.32
CA ASN A 142 14.47 -14.15 14.03
C ASN A 142 13.06 -14.78 14.16
N GLN A 143 12.01 -14.00 13.99
CA GLN A 143 10.62 -14.47 14.12
C GLN A 143 10.16 -15.14 12.84
N SER A 144 9.40 -16.22 12.99
CA SER A 144 8.79 -16.97 11.90
C SER A 144 7.54 -16.24 11.40
N PHE A 145 7.67 -15.41 10.38
CA PHE A 145 6.54 -14.74 9.74
C PHE A 145 6.25 -15.37 8.37
N THR A 146 4.99 -15.34 7.98
CA THR A 146 4.60 -15.62 6.60
C THR A 146 4.50 -14.29 5.87
N SER A 147 5.26 -14.14 4.80
CA SER A 147 5.26 -12.96 3.94
C SER A 147 4.60 -13.27 2.61
N TYR A 148 4.06 -12.26 1.98
CA TYR A 148 3.33 -12.37 0.72
C TYR A 148 3.79 -11.30 -0.26
N PHE A 149 3.76 -11.65 -1.55
CA PHE A 149 3.67 -10.68 -2.63
C PHE A 149 2.29 -10.78 -3.24
N VAL A 150 1.62 -9.66 -3.39
CA VAL A 150 0.23 -9.59 -3.85
C VAL A 150 0.12 -8.64 -5.03
N ALA A 151 -0.53 -9.08 -6.08
CA ALA A 151 -0.98 -8.27 -7.19
C ALA A 151 -2.52 -8.27 -7.22
N ALA A 152 -3.15 -7.12 -7.09
CA ALA A 152 -4.59 -7.01 -7.01
C ALA A 152 -5.15 -5.96 -7.98
N ASP A 153 -6.19 -6.35 -8.72
CA ASP A 153 -7.00 -5.43 -9.51
C ASP A 153 -8.07 -4.80 -8.63
N ILE A 154 -7.90 -3.53 -8.37
CA ILE A 154 -8.78 -2.77 -7.50
C ILE A 154 -9.75 -1.85 -8.26
N THR A 155 -9.93 -2.06 -9.55
CA THR A 155 -10.74 -1.20 -10.43
C THR A 155 -12.15 -1.00 -9.90
N ASP A 156 -12.81 -2.08 -9.49
CA ASP A 156 -14.21 -2.10 -9.08
C ASP A 156 -14.40 -2.30 -7.56
N VAL A 157 -13.35 -2.07 -6.78
CA VAL A 157 -13.45 -2.20 -5.32
C VAL A 157 -14.29 -1.07 -4.77
N GLN A 158 -15.33 -1.44 -4.03
CA GLN A 158 -16.27 -0.49 -3.41
C GLN A 158 -15.76 -0.05 -2.03
N PRO A 159 -16.03 1.17 -1.60
CA PRO A 159 -15.75 1.63 -0.26
C PRO A 159 -16.30 0.69 0.82
N GLY A 160 -15.48 0.35 1.82
CA GLY A 160 -15.86 -0.55 2.90
C GLY A 160 -15.79 -2.05 2.57
N PHE A 161 -15.49 -2.43 1.31
CA PHE A 161 -15.40 -3.82 0.86
C PHE A 161 -14.04 -4.14 0.22
N PRO A 162 -12.93 -4.08 0.97
CA PRO A 162 -11.61 -4.37 0.42
C PRO A 162 -11.52 -5.82 -0.06
N LEU A 163 -10.73 -6.06 -1.10
CA LEU A 163 -10.35 -7.41 -1.50
C LEU A 163 -9.59 -8.08 -0.35
N LYS A 164 -9.80 -9.37 -0.16
CA LYS A 164 -9.16 -10.15 0.90
C LYS A 164 -8.33 -11.28 0.30
N ARG A 165 -7.07 -11.37 0.73
CA ARG A 165 -6.19 -12.46 0.29
C ARG A 165 -6.72 -13.85 0.64
N ASN A 166 -7.30 -14.02 1.82
CA ASN A 166 -7.77 -15.31 2.33
C ASN A 166 -9.14 -15.76 1.80
N THR A 167 -9.67 -15.07 0.79
CA THR A 167 -10.99 -15.38 0.20
C THR A 167 -10.84 -15.85 -1.25
N THR A 168 -11.97 -15.97 -1.93
CA THR A 168 -12.03 -16.28 -3.37
C THR A 168 -11.62 -15.09 -4.26
N ASP A 169 -11.25 -13.93 -3.68
CA ASP A 169 -10.92 -12.74 -4.45
C ASP A 169 -9.59 -12.86 -5.17
N LEU A 170 -8.58 -13.45 -4.52
CA LEU A 170 -7.25 -13.61 -5.07
C LEU A 170 -6.90 -15.09 -5.23
N GLU A 171 -6.04 -15.38 -6.20
CA GLU A 171 -5.56 -16.72 -6.47
C GLU A 171 -4.16 -16.92 -5.87
N SER A 172 -3.95 -18.08 -5.23
CA SER A 172 -2.62 -18.45 -4.74
C SER A 172 -1.81 -19.05 -5.88
N LEU A 173 -0.66 -18.46 -6.18
CA LEU A 173 0.28 -18.98 -7.16
C LEU A 173 1.52 -19.53 -6.47
N SER A 174 2.09 -20.60 -7.04
CA SER A 174 3.46 -21.00 -6.72
C SER A 174 4.47 -20.13 -7.47
N ALA A 175 5.73 -20.17 -7.04
CA ALA A 175 6.80 -19.50 -7.78
C ALA A 175 7.00 -20.11 -9.18
N GLU A 176 6.75 -21.41 -9.31
CA GLU A 176 6.81 -22.12 -10.59
C GLU A 176 5.69 -21.67 -11.55
N ASP A 177 4.46 -21.47 -11.04
CA ASP A 177 3.34 -20.95 -11.83
C ASP A 177 3.64 -19.55 -12.35
N ALA A 178 4.19 -18.68 -11.51
CA ALA A 178 4.59 -17.34 -11.92
C ALA A 178 5.69 -17.36 -12.98
N ALA A 179 6.65 -18.28 -12.87
CA ALA A 179 7.72 -18.47 -13.85
C ALA A 179 7.23 -19.09 -15.18
N ALA A 180 6.12 -19.82 -15.17
CA ALA A 180 5.53 -20.43 -16.36
C ALA A 180 4.84 -19.44 -17.31
N GLY A 181 4.80 -18.14 -16.96
CA GLY A 181 4.24 -17.11 -17.82
C GLY A 181 2.72 -17.13 -17.89
N LEU A 182 2.05 -17.49 -16.81
CA LEU A 182 0.61 -17.32 -16.69
C LEU A 182 0.24 -15.85 -16.94
N ASP A 183 -0.80 -15.60 -17.74
CA ASP A 183 -1.34 -14.26 -17.89
C ASP A 183 -2.05 -13.85 -16.59
N PRO A 184 -1.44 -13.01 -15.73
CA PRO A 184 -2.04 -12.62 -14.45
C PRO A 184 -3.38 -11.91 -14.64
N LEU A 185 -3.62 -11.35 -15.84
CA LEU A 185 -4.86 -10.66 -16.17
C LEU A 185 -6.03 -11.60 -16.45
N SER A 186 -5.78 -12.89 -16.65
CA SER A 186 -6.81 -13.92 -16.78
C SER A 186 -7.32 -14.44 -15.44
N LEU A 187 -6.60 -14.16 -14.36
CA LEU A 187 -6.94 -14.58 -13.01
C LEU A 187 -8.04 -13.67 -12.42
N LYS A 188 -8.74 -14.11 -11.42
CA LYS A 188 -9.88 -13.45 -10.76
C LYS A 188 -9.69 -11.91 -10.58
N LYS A 189 -9.62 -11.47 -9.32
CA LYS A 189 -9.30 -10.08 -8.94
C LYS A 189 -7.81 -9.88 -8.69
N GLY A 190 -6.99 -10.90 -8.97
CA GLY A 190 -5.56 -10.88 -8.79
C GLY A 190 -5.01 -12.18 -8.21
N TRP A 191 -3.79 -12.12 -7.74
CA TRP A 191 -3.05 -13.29 -7.26
C TRP A 191 -2.08 -12.91 -6.14
N PHE A 192 -1.60 -13.93 -5.42
CA PHE A 192 -0.54 -13.77 -4.44
C PHE A 192 0.42 -14.95 -4.45
N ILE A 193 1.66 -14.68 -4.06
CA ILE A 193 2.69 -15.67 -3.77
C ILE A 193 2.97 -15.64 -2.28
N THR A 194 3.05 -16.83 -1.68
CA THR A 194 3.47 -16.98 -0.29
C THR A 194 4.97 -17.26 -0.26
N PHE A 195 5.72 -16.44 0.45
CA PHE A 195 7.13 -16.70 0.72
C PHE A 195 7.24 -17.75 1.82
N LYS A 196 7.92 -18.84 1.50
CA LYS A 196 8.07 -19.96 2.42
C LYS A 196 9.06 -19.63 3.53
N ASN A 197 8.73 -20.07 4.73
CA ASN A 197 9.73 -20.21 5.77
C ASN A 197 10.47 -21.53 5.54
N PRO A 198 11.75 -21.53 5.16
CA PRO A 198 12.47 -22.76 4.84
C PRO A 198 12.71 -23.64 6.07
N GLY A 199 12.37 -23.21 7.27
CA GLY A 199 12.67 -23.93 8.52
C GLY A 199 14.18 -23.98 8.80
N ASN A 200 14.58 -24.69 9.84
CA ASN A 200 15.97 -25.04 10.15
C ASN A 200 16.94 -23.83 10.33
N GLY A 201 16.47 -22.71 10.86
CA GLY A 201 17.30 -21.54 11.16
C GLY A 201 17.79 -20.76 9.93
N LYS A 202 17.28 -21.08 8.73
CA LYS A 202 17.54 -20.28 7.54
C LYS A 202 16.66 -19.01 7.55
N PRO A 203 17.14 -17.91 6.94
CA PRO A 203 16.34 -16.71 6.83
C PRO A 203 15.05 -16.97 6.04
N VAL A 204 13.96 -16.40 6.53
CA VAL A 204 12.67 -16.43 5.84
C VAL A 204 12.75 -15.58 4.58
N GLU A 205 12.27 -16.10 3.46
CA GLU A 205 12.12 -15.30 2.25
C GLU A 205 11.14 -14.15 2.52
N ARG A 206 11.51 -12.96 2.12
CA ARG A 206 10.73 -11.73 2.35
C ARG A 206 10.90 -10.76 1.20
N MET A 207 9.92 -9.92 0.99
CA MET A 207 10.14 -8.69 0.23
C MET A 207 11.05 -7.77 1.04
N SER A 208 12.14 -7.36 0.43
CA SER A 208 13.11 -6.41 1.01
C SER A 208 13.18 -5.09 0.25
N THR A 209 12.43 -4.99 -0.85
CA THR A 209 12.38 -3.81 -1.72
C THR A 209 10.94 -3.53 -2.16
N ALA A 210 10.70 -2.32 -2.63
CA ALA A 210 9.46 -1.98 -3.31
C ALA A 210 9.33 -2.79 -4.60
N PRO A 211 8.15 -3.31 -4.94
CA PRO A 211 7.87 -3.73 -6.31
C PRO A 211 7.96 -2.52 -7.24
N ALA A 212 8.36 -2.74 -8.48
CA ALA A 212 8.34 -1.71 -9.50
C ALA A 212 7.70 -2.26 -10.77
N VAL A 213 6.74 -1.54 -11.32
CA VAL A 213 6.07 -1.93 -12.56
C VAL A 213 6.66 -1.14 -13.73
N TYR A 214 7.15 -1.84 -14.73
CA TYR A 214 7.68 -1.24 -15.94
C TYR A 214 7.15 -1.97 -17.17
N ASN A 215 6.48 -1.26 -18.08
CA ASN A 215 5.89 -1.83 -19.31
C ASN A 215 5.03 -3.09 -19.09
N GLY A 216 4.31 -3.17 -17.99
CA GLY A 216 3.46 -4.32 -17.65
C GLY A 216 4.20 -5.51 -17.02
N TYR A 217 5.48 -5.36 -16.70
CA TYR A 217 6.28 -6.32 -15.93
C TYR A 217 6.43 -5.81 -14.48
N VAL A 218 6.46 -6.76 -13.52
CA VAL A 218 6.67 -6.50 -12.10
C VAL A 218 7.97 -7.14 -11.65
#